data_7467e95776aca5820b1aefde720f4e6e
#
_entry.id   7467e95776aca5820b1aefde720f4e6e
#
_cell.length_a   1.000
_cell.length_b   1.000
_cell.length_c   1.000
_cell.angle_alpha   90.00
_cell.angle_beta   90.00
_cell.angle_gamma   90.00
#
_symmetry.space_group_name_H-M   'P 1'
#
loop_
_entity.id
_entity.type
_entity.pdbx_description
1 polymer ?
#
loop_
_entity_poly.entity_id
_entity_poly.type
_entity_poly.pdbx_seq_one_letter_code
_entity_poly.pdbx_strand_id
1 'polypeptide(L)'
;MKRAVILSLGAALIVGLLPSGAVADHRPNSFCSQTGDFCQSTTRNSNRVRILQFRSFAHRGKVNVCVEAPTDTRTCVMDRFRDGNDDSVFVTRPKWKTEFPNEGPGAYTVVWRQNGGRTGKRLGFHR
;
A
#
# COMPACT_ATOMS: atom_id res chain seq x y z
N MET A 1 35.12 -45.02 -53.67
CA MET A 1 35.27 -43.96 -52.64
C MET A 1 33.89 -43.41 -52.28
N LYS A 2 33.33 -43.81 -51.14
CA LYS A 2 32.01 -43.37 -50.70
C LYS A 2 32.20 -42.23 -49.68
N ARG A 3 31.74 -41.04 -50.02
CA ARG A 3 31.74 -39.90 -49.09
C ARG A 3 30.46 -39.93 -48.26
N ALA A 4 30.59 -40.11 -46.97
CA ALA A 4 29.49 -40.00 -46.03
C ALA A 4 29.27 -38.52 -45.71
N VAL A 5 28.06 -38.02 -45.92
CA VAL A 5 27.61 -36.70 -45.51
C VAL A 5 26.96 -36.86 -44.14
N ILE A 6 27.54 -36.26 -43.14
CA ILE A 6 26.98 -36.18 -41.76
C ILE A 6 26.12 -34.94 -41.70
N LEU A 7 24.79 -35.11 -41.62
CA LEU A 7 23.83 -34.05 -41.32
C LEU A 7 23.78 -33.90 -39.80
N SER A 8 24.30 -32.79 -39.31
CA SER A 8 24.15 -32.39 -37.90
C SER A 8 22.79 -31.67 -37.74
N LEU A 9 21.85 -32.33 -37.07
CA LEU A 9 20.62 -31.68 -36.60
C LEU A 9 20.97 -30.78 -35.39
N GLY A 10 20.94 -29.47 -35.60
CA GLY A 10 20.99 -28.49 -34.52
C GLY A 10 19.63 -28.43 -33.84
N ALA A 11 19.54 -28.92 -32.60
CA ALA A 11 18.37 -28.71 -31.75
C ALA A 11 18.40 -27.28 -31.19
N ALA A 12 17.52 -26.42 -31.69
CA ALA A 12 17.29 -25.10 -31.14
C ALA A 12 16.49 -25.23 -29.83
N LEU A 13 17.17 -25.02 -28.69
CA LEU A 13 16.54 -24.87 -27.39
C LEU A 13 15.83 -23.50 -27.34
N ILE A 14 14.51 -23.51 -27.54
CA ILE A 14 13.66 -22.35 -27.24
C ILE A 14 13.49 -22.28 -25.73
N VAL A 15 14.32 -21.47 -25.08
CA VAL A 15 14.09 -21.09 -23.68
C VAL A 15 12.88 -20.16 -23.66
N GLY A 16 11.73 -20.73 -23.35
CA GLY A 16 10.52 -19.96 -23.13
C GLY A 16 10.70 -19.05 -21.91
N LEU A 17 10.84 -17.76 -22.16
CA LEU A 17 10.68 -16.73 -21.13
C LEU A 17 9.23 -16.76 -20.67
N LEU A 18 8.96 -17.48 -19.58
CA LEU A 18 7.70 -17.35 -18.88
C LEU A 18 7.62 -15.91 -18.36
N PRO A 19 6.56 -15.16 -18.69
CA PRO A 19 6.39 -13.86 -18.05
C PRO A 19 6.26 -14.13 -16.56
N SER A 20 7.19 -13.57 -15.78
CA SER A 20 7.06 -13.50 -14.33
C SER A 20 5.77 -12.76 -14.05
N GLY A 21 4.70 -13.50 -13.73
CA GLY A 21 3.43 -12.92 -13.34
C GLY A 21 3.72 -12.05 -12.12
N ALA A 22 3.57 -10.73 -12.28
CA ALA A 22 3.62 -9.82 -11.16
C ALA A 22 2.57 -10.29 -10.16
N VAL A 23 3.01 -10.86 -9.04
CA VAL A 23 2.14 -11.19 -7.92
C VAL A 23 1.57 -9.85 -7.46
N ALA A 24 0.28 -9.63 -7.73
CA ALA A 24 -0.40 -8.45 -7.25
C ALA A 24 -0.28 -8.46 -5.72
N ASP A 25 0.45 -7.50 -5.17
CA ASP A 25 0.62 -7.36 -3.73
C ASP A 25 -0.72 -6.92 -3.13
N HIS A 26 -1.55 -7.90 -2.77
CA HIS A 26 -2.86 -7.70 -2.19
C HIS A 26 -2.72 -7.28 -0.73
N ARG A 27 -2.27 -6.06 -0.50
CA ARG A 27 -2.28 -5.49 0.84
C ARG A 27 -3.71 -5.25 1.29
N PRO A 28 -4.02 -5.52 2.56
CA PRO A 28 -5.35 -5.23 3.10
C PRO A 28 -5.62 -3.72 3.03
N ASN A 29 -6.87 -3.34 2.86
CA ASN A 29 -7.32 -1.95 2.92
C ASN A 29 -7.72 -1.51 4.33
N SER A 30 -7.73 -2.43 5.28
CA SER A 30 -8.02 -2.19 6.70
C SER A 30 -7.27 -3.15 7.60
N PHE A 31 -7.06 -2.72 8.82
CA PHE A 31 -6.40 -3.52 9.86
C PHE A 31 -6.83 -3.01 11.24
N CYS A 32 -7.13 -3.93 12.15
CA CYS A 32 -7.27 -3.65 13.58
C CYS A 32 -6.22 -4.46 14.36
N SER A 33 -5.72 -3.90 15.46
CA SER A 33 -4.85 -4.62 16.38
C SER A 33 -5.60 -5.78 17.03
N GLN A 34 -4.88 -6.82 17.46
CA GLN A 34 -5.49 -7.98 18.14
C GLN A 34 -6.24 -7.59 19.41
N THR A 35 -5.75 -6.61 20.13
CA THR A 35 -6.34 -6.07 21.35
C THR A 35 -7.52 -5.13 21.08
N GLY A 36 -7.74 -4.71 19.83
CA GLY A 36 -8.75 -3.73 19.48
C GLY A 36 -8.39 -2.29 19.82
N ASP A 37 -7.18 -2.03 20.30
CA ASP A 37 -6.75 -0.70 20.74
C ASP A 37 -6.75 0.32 19.62
N PHE A 38 -6.59 -0.12 18.38
CA PHE A 38 -6.66 0.74 17.21
C PHE A 38 -7.07 0.01 15.93
N CYS A 39 -7.62 0.77 15.00
CA CYS A 39 -7.93 0.35 13.63
C CYS A 39 -7.45 1.39 12.62
N GLN A 40 -6.97 0.89 11.50
CA GLN A 40 -6.50 1.68 10.35
C GLN A 40 -7.25 1.28 9.10
N SER A 41 -7.56 2.23 8.22
CA SER A 41 -8.26 1.93 6.96
C SER A 41 -7.93 2.92 5.85
N THR A 42 -8.07 2.43 4.61
CA THR A 42 -7.91 3.18 3.38
C THR A 42 -9.15 3.00 2.51
N THR A 43 -10.32 3.23 3.05
CA THR A 43 -11.60 2.97 2.40
C THR A 43 -12.08 4.14 1.54
N ARG A 44 -13.16 3.95 0.79
CA ARG A 44 -13.91 5.03 0.11
C ARG A 44 -15.22 5.26 0.84
N ASN A 45 -15.62 6.54 0.92
CA ASN A 45 -16.96 6.88 1.40
C ASN A 45 -18.01 6.68 0.28
N SER A 46 -19.28 6.97 0.60
CA SER A 46 -20.40 6.92 -0.35
C SER A 46 -20.18 7.80 -1.59
N ASN A 47 -19.45 8.89 -1.48
CA ASN A 47 -19.10 9.79 -2.59
C ASN A 47 -17.83 9.35 -3.34
N ARG A 48 -17.37 8.11 -3.15
CA ARG A 48 -16.16 7.53 -3.74
C ARG A 48 -14.87 8.28 -3.40
N VAL A 49 -14.88 9.13 -2.39
CA VAL A 49 -13.69 9.83 -1.90
C VAL A 49 -12.87 8.88 -1.04
N ARG A 50 -11.56 8.81 -1.29
CA ARG A 50 -10.64 8.02 -0.48
C ARG A 50 -10.50 8.63 0.91
N ILE A 51 -10.62 7.79 1.93
CA ILE A 51 -10.44 8.18 3.33
C ILE A 51 -9.30 7.33 3.91
N LEU A 52 -8.26 8.01 4.37
CA LEU A 52 -7.21 7.43 5.18
C LEU A 52 -7.57 7.70 6.64
N GLN A 53 -7.77 6.65 7.43
CA GLN A 53 -8.22 6.81 8.81
C GLN A 53 -7.40 5.94 9.75
N PHE A 54 -7.01 6.52 10.87
CA PHE A 54 -6.48 5.81 12.02
C PHE A 54 -7.32 6.19 13.25
N ARG A 55 -8.01 5.21 13.81
CA ARG A 55 -8.79 5.34 15.06
C ARG A 55 -8.08 4.60 16.18
N SER A 56 -7.98 5.22 17.34
CA SER A 56 -7.26 4.61 18.47
C SER A 56 -7.84 5.03 19.82
N PHE A 57 -7.84 4.11 20.75
CA PHE A 57 -8.05 4.40 22.18
C PHE A 57 -6.73 4.76 22.89
N ALA A 58 -5.61 4.30 22.37
CA ALA A 58 -4.29 4.39 23.01
C ALA A 58 -3.38 5.47 22.42
N HIS A 59 -3.44 5.69 21.10
CA HIS A 59 -2.53 6.59 20.40
C HIS A 59 -3.04 8.02 20.42
N ARG A 60 -2.14 8.94 20.74
CA ARG A 60 -2.41 10.38 20.82
C ARG A 60 -1.27 11.18 20.17
N GLY A 61 -1.46 12.48 20.04
CA GLY A 61 -0.45 13.40 19.55
C GLY A 61 -0.32 13.39 18.04
N LYS A 62 0.91 13.39 17.54
CA LYS A 62 1.21 13.44 16.11
C LYS A 62 1.45 12.06 15.54
N VAL A 63 1.06 11.86 14.28
CA VAL A 63 1.35 10.67 13.49
C VAL A 63 1.79 11.10 12.10
N ASN A 64 2.80 10.45 11.57
CA ASN A 64 3.25 10.67 10.21
C ASN A 64 2.56 9.65 9.29
N VAL A 65 1.83 10.13 8.31
CA VAL A 65 1.13 9.31 7.31
C VAL A 65 1.91 9.37 6.02
N CYS A 66 2.45 8.26 5.59
CA CYS A 66 3.23 8.14 4.36
C CYS A 66 2.47 7.34 3.32
N VAL A 67 2.39 7.88 2.11
CA VAL A 67 1.78 7.22 0.95
C VAL A 67 2.85 7.00 -0.10
N GLU A 68 3.00 5.75 -0.52
CA GLU A 68 3.84 5.35 -1.66
C GLU A 68 2.93 5.16 -2.88
N ALA A 69 3.19 5.90 -3.94
CA ALA A 69 2.44 5.89 -5.19
C ALA A 69 2.94 4.78 -6.14
N PRO A 70 2.18 4.44 -7.20
CA PRO A 70 2.63 3.48 -8.22
C PRO A 70 3.93 3.89 -8.94
N THR A 71 4.27 5.17 -8.90
CA THR A 71 5.51 5.76 -9.45
C THR A 71 6.71 5.65 -8.52
N ASP A 72 6.60 4.92 -7.41
CA ASP A 72 7.58 4.85 -6.32
C ASP A 72 7.81 6.17 -5.57
N THR A 73 7.02 7.20 -5.88
CA THR A 73 7.05 8.47 -5.14
C THR A 73 6.43 8.29 -3.78
N ARG A 74 7.14 8.72 -2.74
CA ARG A 74 6.68 8.68 -1.36
C ARG A 74 6.42 10.08 -0.84
N THR A 75 5.20 10.31 -0.35
CA THR A 75 4.79 11.56 0.27
C THR A 75 4.37 11.29 1.72
N CYS A 76 4.95 12.02 2.65
CA CYS A 76 4.61 11.92 4.08
C CYS A 76 4.03 13.23 4.58
N VAL A 77 2.96 13.14 5.36
CA VAL A 77 2.28 14.27 5.98
C VAL A 77 2.16 14.02 7.48
N MET A 78 2.48 15.03 8.26
CA MET A 78 2.26 15.00 9.70
C MET A 78 0.82 15.39 10.00
N ASP A 79 0.06 14.48 10.60
CA ASP A 79 -1.28 14.74 11.11
C ASP A 79 -1.31 14.62 12.63
N ARG A 80 -2.41 15.01 13.22
CA ARG A 80 -2.63 14.96 14.67
C ARG A 80 -3.91 14.18 14.98
N PHE A 81 -3.83 13.33 15.98
CA PHE A 81 -5.03 12.72 16.55
C PHE A 81 -5.94 13.79 17.17
N ARG A 82 -7.21 13.73 16.84
CA ARG A 82 -8.27 14.61 17.35
C ARG A 82 -9.31 13.75 18.04
N ASP A 83 -10.07 14.35 18.95
CA ASP A 83 -11.19 13.66 19.56
C ASP A 83 -12.18 13.20 18.49
N GLY A 84 -12.57 11.93 18.57
CA GLY A 84 -13.64 11.38 17.78
C GLY A 84 -15.01 11.77 18.31
N ASN A 85 -16.06 11.17 17.78
CA ASN A 85 -17.43 11.37 18.28
C ASN A 85 -17.69 10.69 19.63
N ASP A 86 -16.73 9.92 20.11
CA ASP A 86 -16.73 9.21 21.38
C ASP A 86 -15.51 9.69 22.17
N ASP A 87 -15.70 10.14 23.41
CA ASP A 87 -14.67 10.76 24.26
C ASP A 87 -13.43 9.89 24.51
N SER A 88 -13.53 8.58 24.27
CA SER A 88 -12.42 7.65 24.41
C SER A 88 -11.67 7.35 23.13
N VAL A 89 -12.12 7.86 21.98
CA VAL A 89 -11.56 7.55 20.65
C VAL A 89 -10.86 8.75 20.05
N PHE A 90 -9.62 8.57 19.65
CA PHE A 90 -8.82 9.55 18.92
C PHE A 90 -8.71 9.15 17.45
N VAL A 91 -8.87 10.10 16.54
CA VAL A 91 -8.93 9.85 15.10
C VAL A 91 -8.00 10.80 14.34
N THR A 92 -7.28 10.26 13.36
CA THR A 92 -6.64 11.07 12.31
C THR A 92 -7.29 10.78 10.97
N ARG A 93 -7.46 11.82 10.16
CA ARG A 93 -8.04 11.75 8.81
C ARG A 93 -7.33 12.73 7.89
N PRO A 94 -6.11 12.43 7.44
CA PRO A 94 -5.43 13.29 6.48
C PRO A 94 -6.25 13.38 5.19
N LYS A 95 -6.22 14.55 4.56
CA LYS A 95 -7.04 14.84 3.37
C LYS A 95 -6.36 14.30 2.12
N TRP A 96 -6.84 13.17 1.61
CA TRP A 96 -6.27 12.51 0.45
C TRP A 96 -6.03 13.46 -0.74
N LYS A 97 -7.03 14.23 -1.13
CA LYS A 97 -6.96 15.05 -2.35
C LYS A 97 -5.99 16.23 -2.26
N THR A 98 -5.76 16.77 -1.07
CA THR A 98 -4.99 18.00 -0.86
C THR A 98 -3.61 17.76 -0.31
N GLU A 99 -3.40 16.67 0.41
CA GLU A 99 -2.15 16.38 1.11
C GLU A 99 -1.26 15.37 0.38
N PHE A 100 -1.86 14.57 -0.52
CA PHE A 100 -1.11 13.58 -1.28
C PHE A 100 -1.30 13.79 -2.78
N PRO A 101 -0.21 13.83 -3.58
CA PRO A 101 -0.30 14.02 -5.01
C PRO A 101 -0.98 12.85 -5.69
N ASN A 102 -1.72 13.15 -6.77
CA ASN A 102 -2.24 12.14 -7.66
C ASN A 102 -1.18 11.71 -8.66
N GLU A 103 -0.65 10.53 -8.48
CA GLU A 103 0.39 9.91 -9.33
C GLU A 103 -0.19 8.92 -10.35
N GLY A 104 -1.48 9.05 -10.68
CA GLY A 104 -2.14 8.22 -11.68
C GLY A 104 -2.74 6.92 -11.14
N PRO A 105 -3.21 6.03 -12.04
CA PRO A 105 -3.78 4.75 -11.68
C PRO A 105 -2.71 3.77 -11.18
N GLY A 106 -3.12 2.85 -10.31
CA GLY A 106 -2.27 1.77 -9.83
C GLY A 106 -2.39 1.53 -8.33
N ALA A 107 -1.44 0.79 -7.79
CA ALA A 107 -1.41 0.41 -6.39
C ALA A 107 -0.73 1.48 -5.53
N TYR A 108 -1.41 1.91 -4.49
CA TYR A 108 -0.91 2.82 -3.46
C TYR A 108 -0.72 2.07 -2.15
N THR A 109 0.32 2.41 -1.41
CA THR A 109 0.58 1.89 -0.06
C THR A 109 0.54 3.01 0.96
N VAL A 110 -0.13 2.77 2.09
CA VAL A 110 -0.23 3.72 3.20
C VAL A 110 0.40 3.13 4.45
N VAL A 111 1.22 3.93 5.11
CA VAL A 111 1.93 3.57 6.35
C VAL A 111 1.77 4.69 7.35
N TRP A 112 1.30 4.36 8.56
CA TRP A 112 1.30 5.28 9.70
C TRP A 112 2.56 5.05 10.55
N ARG A 113 3.20 6.14 10.96
CA ARG A 113 4.43 6.09 11.75
C ARG A 113 4.35 7.02 12.96
N GLN A 114 4.73 6.50 14.11
CA GLN A 114 4.91 7.28 15.35
C GLN A 114 6.25 6.92 15.98
N ASN A 115 6.88 7.89 16.63
CA ASN A 115 8.14 7.68 17.36
C ASN A 115 9.24 6.99 16.50
N GLY A 116 9.30 7.35 15.21
CA GLY A 116 10.28 6.80 14.27
C GLY A 116 9.98 5.39 13.73
N GLY A 117 8.94 4.71 14.23
CA GLY A 117 8.55 3.36 13.83
C GLY A 117 7.21 3.28 13.11
N ARG A 118 7.01 2.18 12.38
CA ARG A 118 5.70 1.87 11.81
C ARG A 118 4.72 1.47 12.91
N THR A 119 3.52 2.04 12.86
CA THR A 119 2.40 1.65 13.71
C THR A 119 1.37 0.89 12.87
N GLY A 120 1.06 -0.34 13.26
CA GLY A 120 0.12 -1.20 12.53
C GLY A 120 0.71 -1.82 11.27
N LYS A 121 -0.12 -2.00 10.26
CA LYS A 121 0.25 -2.65 9.00
C LYS A 121 0.41 -1.65 7.85
N ARG A 122 1.10 -2.07 6.81
CA ARG A 122 1.04 -1.42 5.51
C ARG A 122 -0.31 -1.75 4.89
N LEU A 123 -1.10 -0.73 4.61
CA LEU A 123 -2.37 -0.87 3.92
C LEU A 123 -2.23 -0.47 2.47
N GLY A 124 -3.12 -0.98 1.63
CA GLY A 124 -3.10 -0.70 0.21
C GLY A 124 -4.47 -0.37 -0.36
N PHE A 125 -4.47 0.30 -1.49
CA PHE A 125 -5.64 0.48 -2.33
C PHE A 125 -5.22 0.69 -3.78
N HIS A 126 -6.14 0.41 -4.70
CA HIS A 126 -6.00 0.70 -6.12
C HIS A 126 -6.79 1.94 -6.49
N ARG A 127 -6.25 2.70 -7.44
CA ARG A 127 -6.89 3.84 -8.05
C ARG A 127 -7.16 3.60 -9.53
#